data_1cc43e1e52cece85a1d5713d997b528b
#
_entry.id   1cc43e1e52cece85a1d5713d997b528b
#
_cell.length_a   1.000
_cell.length_b   1.000
_cell.length_c   1.000
_cell.angle_alpha   90.00
_cell.angle_beta   90.00
_cell.angle_gamma   90.00
#
_symmetry.space_group_name_H-M   'P 1'
#
loop_
_entity.id
_entity.type
_entity.pdbx_description
1 polymer ?
#
loop_
_entity_poly.entity_id
_entity_poly.type
_entity_poly.pdbx_seq_one_letter_code
_entity_poly.pdbx_strand_id
1 'polypeptide(L)'
;MKQFNDKNFVLDNEVAQDLFHNHAAKMPIIDYHCHLIPEMVANDHKFKSITELWLGGDHYKWRAMRTNGVDERYCTGKDTSDWEKFEKWAETVPYTLRNPLYHWTHLELKTAFGIEKLLSPKTAREIFDECNEKLKRPEFSARGLMKHYNVECVCTTDDPVDDLHNHIEYARNKAADDPMMIPAWRPDKAMNIEKPEFGAYVHQLEQVSGVTITRFADMVDALKKRHDFFAANGCKLSDHGIEEFYDEEYTDSQIETIFEKALRGQQLSNLEIRQYKNCFLTVMAEMDADADWTQQFHYGAIRDNNTKMYNQLGPDTGFDSIGEFNTAKAMSKFLNKLNMEGKLTRTILYTLNPCANEVIATMLGNFQGGEPGKIQFGSGWWFNDQKDGMERQMNALSVLGLLSRFVGMLTDSRSFLSYPRHEYFRRILCNMLGNDVEKGLLPDDRELLGRMVEDISYNNARRYFKFY
;
A
#
# COMPACT_ATOMS: atom_id res chain seq x y z
N MET A 1 -29.37 -12.69 17.32
CA MET A 1 -28.73 -12.27 16.06
C MET A 1 -27.77 -11.15 16.40
N LYS A 2 -26.50 -11.20 15.92
CA LYS A 2 -25.56 -10.10 16.14
C LYS A 2 -26.04 -8.85 15.40
N GLN A 3 -25.87 -7.69 15.98
CA GLN A 3 -26.12 -6.42 15.34
C GLN A 3 -24.98 -6.12 14.35
N PHE A 4 -25.30 -5.56 13.18
CA PHE A 4 -24.28 -5.14 12.21
C PHE A 4 -23.40 -4.03 12.80
N ASN A 5 -22.10 -4.15 12.63
CA ASN A 5 -21.09 -3.17 13.05
C ASN A 5 -21.15 -2.79 14.54
N ASP A 6 -21.54 -3.76 15.40
CA ASP A 6 -21.45 -3.59 16.87
C ASP A 6 -19.99 -3.62 17.36
N LYS A 7 -19.78 -3.48 18.67
CA LYS A 7 -18.43 -3.51 19.25
C LYS A 7 -17.66 -4.82 18.96
N ASN A 8 -18.39 -5.92 18.71
CA ASN A 8 -17.85 -7.25 18.42
C ASN A 8 -17.98 -7.62 16.93
N PHE A 9 -18.11 -6.62 16.05
CA PHE A 9 -18.16 -6.82 14.61
C PHE A 9 -16.97 -7.70 14.17
N VAL A 10 -17.26 -8.75 13.36
CA VAL A 10 -16.32 -9.80 12.91
C VAL A 10 -15.85 -10.77 14.01
N LEU A 11 -15.97 -10.45 15.29
CA LEU A 11 -15.48 -11.27 16.40
C LEU A 11 -16.54 -12.29 16.84
N ASP A 12 -16.33 -13.57 16.58
CA ASP A 12 -17.37 -14.60 16.73
C ASP A 12 -17.51 -15.18 18.14
N ASN A 13 -16.43 -15.16 18.94
CA ASN A 13 -16.34 -15.80 20.25
C ASN A 13 -15.59 -14.94 21.27
N GLU A 14 -15.61 -15.37 22.54
CA GLU A 14 -14.99 -14.63 23.65
C GLU A 14 -13.47 -14.50 23.51
N VAL A 15 -12.81 -15.52 22.96
CA VAL A 15 -11.35 -15.50 22.73
C VAL A 15 -11.01 -14.40 21.74
N ALA A 16 -11.71 -14.36 20.58
CA ALA A 16 -11.52 -13.33 19.57
C ALA A 16 -11.77 -11.93 20.11
N GLN A 17 -12.82 -11.77 20.93
CA GLN A 17 -13.17 -10.48 21.57
C GLN A 17 -12.09 -10.02 22.55
N ASP A 18 -11.57 -10.92 23.36
CA ASP A 18 -10.49 -10.64 24.30
C ASP A 18 -9.21 -10.23 23.57
N LEU A 19 -8.77 -11.04 22.61
CA LEU A 19 -7.58 -10.76 21.79
C LEU A 19 -7.68 -9.40 21.09
N PHE A 20 -8.86 -9.03 20.60
CA PHE A 20 -9.05 -7.75 19.96
C PHE A 20 -9.08 -6.59 20.97
N HIS A 21 -10.01 -6.62 21.95
CA HIS A 21 -10.26 -5.48 22.82
C HIS A 21 -9.12 -5.23 23.83
N ASN A 22 -8.49 -6.29 24.33
CA ASN A 22 -7.46 -6.18 25.34
C ASN A 22 -6.03 -6.06 24.78
N HIS A 23 -5.81 -6.48 23.54
CA HIS A 23 -4.49 -6.52 22.89
C HIS A 23 -4.46 -5.71 21.60
N ALA A 24 -4.98 -6.23 20.49
CA ALA A 24 -4.78 -5.68 19.15
C ALA A 24 -5.29 -4.23 18.99
N ALA A 25 -6.46 -3.90 19.55
CA ALA A 25 -7.06 -2.57 19.43
C ALA A 25 -6.25 -1.45 20.10
N LYS A 26 -5.42 -1.80 21.10
CA LYS A 26 -4.59 -0.84 21.83
C LYS A 26 -3.29 -0.48 21.11
N MET A 27 -2.91 -1.25 20.10
CA MET A 27 -1.65 -1.06 19.40
C MET A 27 -1.70 0.16 18.49
N PRO A 28 -0.62 0.97 18.44
CA PRO A 28 -0.48 2.03 17.46
C PRO A 28 -0.53 1.50 16.03
N ILE A 29 -0.57 2.41 15.06
CA ILE A 29 -0.51 2.10 13.64
C ILE A 29 0.84 2.55 13.07
N ILE A 30 1.56 1.63 12.44
CA ILE A 30 2.63 1.91 11.49
C ILE A 30 2.07 1.57 10.12
N ASP A 31 1.72 2.59 9.34
CA ASP A 31 1.25 2.44 7.97
C ASP A 31 2.43 2.54 7.01
N TYR A 32 3.15 1.45 6.88
CA TYR A 32 4.45 1.39 6.21
C TYR A 32 4.37 1.45 4.67
N HIS A 33 3.18 1.57 4.11
CA HIS A 33 2.95 1.88 2.71
C HIS A 33 1.58 2.52 2.51
N CYS A 34 1.57 3.75 2.06
CA CYS A 34 0.36 4.49 1.70
C CYS A 34 0.65 5.47 0.54
N HIS A 35 -0.43 6.03 -0.01
CA HIS A 35 -0.38 7.06 -1.05
C HIS A 35 -0.91 8.42 -0.57
N LEU A 36 -0.78 8.70 0.73
CA LEU A 36 -1.13 10.01 1.27
C LEU A 36 -0.27 11.08 0.61
N ILE A 37 -0.87 12.22 0.33
CA ILE A 37 -0.17 13.37 -0.24
C ILE A 37 0.65 14.03 0.89
N PRO A 38 2.01 14.07 0.79
CA PRO A 38 2.87 14.60 1.85
C PRO A 38 2.54 16.04 2.27
N GLU A 39 2.14 16.87 1.31
CA GLU A 39 1.71 18.26 1.56
C GLU A 39 0.51 18.34 2.52
N MET A 40 -0.45 17.41 2.40
CA MET A 40 -1.61 17.39 3.29
C MET A 40 -1.23 17.09 4.75
N VAL A 41 -0.26 16.21 4.96
CA VAL A 41 0.26 15.92 6.31
C VAL A 41 1.07 17.10 6.84
N ALA A 42 1.98 17.64 6.02
CA ALA A 42 2.87 18.73 6.42
C ALA A 42 2.10 20.00 6.80
N ASN A 43 1.08 20.36 6.02
CA ASN A 43 0.27 21.56 6.20
C ASN A 43 -0.95 21.35 7.11
N ASP A 44 -1.12 20.16 7.67
CA ASP A 44 -2.30 19.80 8.48
C ASP A 44 -3.61 20.15 7.78
N HIS A 45 -3.79 19.60 6.58
CA HIS A 45 -4.88 19.90 5.68
C HIS A 45 -6.25 19.79 6.36
N LYS A 46 -7.10 20.78 6.12
CA LYS A 46 -8.49 20.81 6.58
C LYS A 46 -9.41 20.47 5.41
N PHE A 47 -10.11 19.37 5.53
CA PHE A 47 -10.99 18.87 4.48
C PHE A 47 -12.24 19.75 4.37
N LYS A 48 -12.60 20.10 3.13
CA LYS A 48 -13.77 20.92 2.82
C LYS A 48 -15.08 20.17 3.02
N SER A 49 -15.03 18.85 2.75
CA SER A 49 -16.21 17.98 2.83
C SER A 49 -15.82 16.51 3.01
N ILE A 50 -16.79 15.71 3.44
CA ILE A 50 -16.64 14.24 3.44
C ILE A 50 -16.43 13.68 2.03
N THR A 51 -16.92 14.36 1.00
CA THR A 51 -16.71 13.95 -0.40
C THR A 51 -15.24 14.05 -0.80
N GLU A 52 -14.57 15.15 -0.47
CA GLU A 52 -13.13 15.32 -0.70
C GLU A 52 -12.36 14.17 -0.03
N LEU A 53 -12.67 13.90 1.24
CA LEU A 53 -11.99 12.91 2.05
C LEU A 53 -12.24 11.47 1.58
N TRP A 54 -13.42 11.17 1.05
CA TRP A 54 -13.83 9.83 0.63
C TRP A 54 -13.65 9.54 -0.85
N LEU A 55 -13.96 10.53 -1.71
CA LEU A 55 -14.04 10.33 -3.16
C LEU A 55 -12.91 11.04 -3.91
N GLY A 56 -12.06 11.79 -3.22
CA GLY A 56 -10.99 12.57 -3.86
C GLY A 56 -9.93 11.72 -4.58
N GLY A 57 -9.75 10.46 -4.21
CA GLY A 57 -8.75 9.57 -4.82
C GLY A 57 -9.07 8.08 -4.69
N ASP A 58 -10.29 7.72 -4.31
CA ASP A 58 -10.65 6.32 -4.04
C ASP A 58 -11.23 5.63 -5.27
N HIS A 59 -10.35 4.97 -6.03
CA HIS A 59 -10.74 4.22 -7.22
C HIS A 59 -11.58 2.96 -6.91
N TYR A 60 -11.63 2.44 -5.67
CA TYR A 60 -12.56 1.37 -5.27
C TYR A 60 -14.02 1.87 -5.29
N LYS A 61 -14.26 3.06 -4.69
CA LYS A 61 -15.59 3.67 -4.66
C LYS A 61 -16.04 4.06 -6.06
N TRP A 62 -15.17 4.67 -6.88
CA TRP A 62 -15.47 4.99 -8.27
C TRP A 62 -15.85 3.76 -9.09
N ARG A 63 -15.11 2.64 -8.91
CA ARG A 63 -15.42 1.37 -9.59
C ARG A 63 -16.80 0.84 -9.21
N ALA A 64 -17.17 0.90 -7.93
CA ALA A 64 -18.48 0.50 -7.45
C ALA A 64 -19.59 1.41 -8.01
N MET A 65 -19.38 2.74 -8.01
CA MET A 65 -20.32 3.71 -8.57
C MET A 65 -20.56 3.44 -10.06
N ARG A 66 -19.52 3.24 -10.86
CA ARG A 66 -19.63 2.87 -12.28
C ARG A 66 -20.39 1.56 -12.48
N THR A 67 -20.12 0.57 -11.65
CA THR A 67 -20.82 -0.73 -11.68
C THR A 67 -22.33 -0.54 -11.40
N ASN A 68 -22.67 0.43 -10.55
CA ASN A 68 -24.06 0.81 -10.26
C ASN A 68 -24.67 1.75 -11.31
N GLY A 69 -23.97 2.01 -12.44
CA GLY A 69 -24.49 2.83 -13.54
C GLY A 69 -24.38 4.34 -13.32
N VAL A 70 -23.59 4.79 -12.34
CA VAL A 70 -23.35 6.21 -12.08
C VAL A 70 -22.45 6.79 -13.19
N ASP A 71 -22.86 7.95 -13.71
CA ASP A 71 -22.11 8.67 -14.73
C ASP A 71 -20.74 9.13 -14.19
N GLU A 72 -19.72 9.11 -15.06
CA GLU A 72 -18.32 9.42 -14.72
C GLU A 72 -18.14 10.83 -14.10
N ARG A 73 -18.99 11.79 -14.49
CA ARG A 73 -18.95 13.15 -13.93
C ARG A 73 -19.12 13.18 -12.40
N TYR A 74 -19.83 12.20 -11.83
CA TYR A 74 -20.02 12.06 -10.39
C TYR A 74 -18.92 11.22 -9.71
N CYS A 75 -18.12 10.50 -10.48
CA CYS A 75 -16.96 9.74 -9.98
C CYS A 75 -15.73 10.66 -9.92
N THR A 76 -15.19 11.03 -11.08
CA THR A 76 -13.95 11.79 -11.22
C THR A 76 -14.14 13.20 -11.80
N GLY A 77 -15.34 13.55 -12.29
CA GLY A 77 -15.62 14.84 -12.91
C GLY A 77 -15.37 16.02 -11.98
N LYS A 78 -15.08 17.20 -12.56
CA LYS A 78 -14.78 18.43 -11.82
C LYS A 78 -15.94 19.45 -11.87
N ASP A 79 -16.99 19.16 -12.62
CA ASP A 79 -18.14 20.03 -12.88
C ASP A 79 -19.36 19.73 -11.99
N THR A 80 -19.22 18.82 -11.02
CA THR A 80 -20.23 18.43 -10.06
C THR A 80 -19.84 18.87 -8.64
N SER A 81 -20.86 19.19 -7.84
CA SER A 81 -20.65 19.56 -6.43
C SER A 81 -20.33 18.35 -5.55
N ASP A 82 -19.72 18.59 -4.40
CA ASP A 82 -19.43 17.58 -3.39
C ASP A 82 -20.70 16.84 -2.93
N TRP A 83 -21.84 17.58 -2.82
CA TRP A 83 -23.12 16.97 -2.48
C TRP A 83 -23.61 15.99 -3.57
N GLU A 84 -23.59 16.38 -4.83
CA GLU A 84 -24.02 15.52 -5.92
C GLU A 84 -23.21 14.21 -5.99
N LYS A 85 -21.89 14.29 -5.79
CA LYS A 85 -21.02 13.10 -5.73
C LYS A 85 -21.35 12.23 -4.53
N PHE A 86 -21.49 12.83 -3.34
CA PHE A 86 -21.84 12.10 -2.12
C PHE A 86 -23.20 11.43 -2.22
N GLU A 87 -24.20 12.11 -2.78
CA GLU A 87 -25.53 11.55 -3.01
C GLU A 87 -25.45 10.29 -3.89
N LYS A 88 -24.67 10.34 -5.00
CA LYS A 88 -24.45 9.18 -5.87
C LYS A 88 -23.69 8.04 -5.18
N TRP A 89 -22.79 8.35 -4.30
CA TRP A 89 -22.17 7.35 -3.43
C TRP A 89 -23.20 6.73 -2.47
N ALA A 90 -24.01 7.55 -1.81
CA ALA A 90 -25.08 7.08 -0.92
C ALA A 90 -26.15 6.25 -1.62
N GLU A 91 -26.47 6.55 -2.90
CA GLU A 91 -27.30 5.69 -3.75
C GLU A 91 -26.62 4.34 -4.03
N THR A 92 -25.31 4.30 -4.13
CA THR A 92 -24.52 3.10 -4.46
C THR A 92 -24.33 2.18 -3.25
N VAL A 93 -24.13 2.73 -2.05
CA VAL A 93 -23.80 1.96 -0.83
C VAL A 93 -24.74 0.79 -0.56
N PRO A 94 -26.08 0.89 -0.65
CA PRO A 94 -26.97 -0.26 -0.43
C PRO A 94 -26.71 -1.44 -1.39
N TYR A 95 -26.17 -1.18 -2.57
CA TYR A 95 -25.83 -2.22 -3.56
C TYR A 95 -24.46 -2.84 -3.31
N THR A 96 -23.68 -2.31 -2.36
CA THR A 96 -22.36 -2.87 -1.98
C THR A 96 -22.48 -3.97 -0.90
N LEU A 97 -23.65 -4.47 -0.58
CA LEU A 97 -23.82 -5.62 0.33
C LEU A 97 -22.92 -6.79 -0.12
N ARG A 98 -22.17 -7.38 0.82
CA ARG A 98 -21.08 -8.36 0.63
C ARG A 98 -19.80 -7.83 0.00
N ASN A 99 -19.78 -6.62 -0.56
CA ASN A 99 -18.56 -5.94 -0.95
C ASN A 99 -17.90 -5.29 0.29
N PRO A 100 -16.56 -5.27 0.42
CA PRO A 100 -15.89 -4.65 1.57
C PRO A 100 -16.24 -3.17 1.76
N LEU A 101 -16.60 -2.46 0.71
CA LEU A 101 -17.01 -1.05 0.78
C LEU A 101 -18.22 -0.83 1.70
N TYR A 102 -19.12 -1.83 1.85
CA TYR A 102 -20.21 -1.73 2.81
C TYR A 102 -19.71 -1.72 4.26
N HIS A 103 -18.76 -2.61 4.56
CA HIS A 103 -18.13 -2.67 5.88
C HIS A 103 -17.30 -1.41 6.16
N TRP A 104 -16.42 -1.03 5.24
CA TRP A 104 -15.53 0.10 5.41
C TRP A 104 -16.27 1.42 5.56
N THR A 105 -17.25 1.70 4.68
CA THR A 105 -18.07 2.91 4.77
C THR A 105 -18.68 3.08 6.17
N HIS A 106 -19.29 2.02 6.71
CA HIS A 106 -19.95 2.11 8.01
C HIS A 106 -18.97 2.07 9.19
N LEU A 107 -17.82 1.40 9.03
CA LEU A 107 -16.76 1.42 10.02
C LEU A 107 -16.11 2.81 10.10
N GLU A 108 -15.84 3.43 8.96
CA GLU A 108 -15.32 4.79 8.86
C GLU A 108 -16.27 5.83 9.46
N LEU A 109 -17.57 5.75 9.14
CA LEU A 109 -18.60 6.63 9.73
C LEU A 109 -18.66 6.49 11.25
N LYS A 110 -18.60 5.26 11.75
CA LYS A 110 -18.67 4.98 13.17
C LYS A 110 -17.42 5.43 13.90
N THR A 111 -16.24 5.04 13.43
CA THR A 111 -15.00 5.25 14.17
C THR A 111 -14.49 6.68 14.09
N ALA A 112 -14.63 7.34 12.93
CA ALA A 112 -14.22 8.74 12.79
C ALA A 112 -15.28 9.71 13.31
N PHE A 113 -16.55 9.48 12.95
CA PHE A 113 -17.61 10.47 13.17
C PHE A 113 -18.61 10.07 14.26
N GLY A 114 -18.53 8.87 14.83
CA GLY A 114 -19.50 8.37 15.79
C GLY A 114 -20.89 8.17 15.20
N ILE A 115 -21.02 7.99 13.88
CA ILE A 115 -22.27 7.82 13.16
C ILE A 115 -22.54 6.32 12.96
N GLU A 116 -23.54 5.79 13.65
CA GLU A 116 -23.96 4.38 13.53
C GLU A 116 -25.11 4.19 12.52
N LYS A 117 -25.67 5.27 12.02
CA LYS A 117 -26.73 5.27 11.02
C LYS A 117 -26.20 4.75 9.68
N LEU A 118 -26.94 3.82 9.06
CA LEU A 118 -26.56 3.25 7.77
C LEU A 118 -26.72 4.29 6.65
N LEU A 119 -25.69 4.41 5.81
CA LEU A 119 -25.71 5.30 4.65
C LEU A 119 -26.61 4.72 3.55
N SER A 120 -27.55 5.54 3.11
CA SER A 120 -28.50 5.24 2.05
C SER A 120 -29.05 6.55 1.49
N PRO A 121 -29.81 6.55 0.38
CA PRO A 121 -30.47 7.76 -0.11
C PRO A 121 -31.35 8.48 0.93
N LYS A 122 -31.93 7.73 1.87
CA LYS A 122 -32.79 8.30 2.92
C LYS A 122 -32.04 9.02 4.03
N THR A 123 -30.80 8.66 4.25
CA THR A 123 -29.95 9.18 5.34
C THR A 123 -28.82 10.06 4.83
N ALA A 124 -28.64 10.13 3.51
CA ALA A 124 -27.50 10.79 2.86
C ALA A 124 -27.32 12.24 3.30
N ARG A 125 -28.40 13.03 3.27
CA ARG A 125 -28.31 14.46 3.61
C ARG A 125 -27.91 14.69 5.06
N GLU A 126 -28.52 13.96 5.97
CA GLU A 126 -28.24 14.08 7.40
C GLU A 126 -26.78 13.69 7.69
N ILE A 127 -26.30 12.56 7.13
CA ILE A 127 -24.91 12.10 7.32
C ILE A 127 -23.92 13.09 6.70
N PHE A 128 -24.19 13.59 5.50
CA PHE A 128 -23.35 14.59 4.82
C PHE A 128 -23.19 15.85 5.67
N ASP A 129 -24.31 16.40 6.13
CA ASP A 129 -24.31 17.63 6.92
C ASP A 129 -23.62 17.43 8.28
N GLU A 130 -23.84 16.29 8.95
CA GLU A 130 -23.20 15.97 10.23
C GLU A 130 -21.68 15.76 10.07
N CYS A 131 -21.24 15.03 9.05
CA CYS A 131 -19.81 14.85 8.78
C CYS A 131 -19.14 16.20 8.49
N ASN A 132 -19.74 17.01 7.63
CA ASN A 132 -19.16 18.30 7.25
C ASN A 132 -19.12 19.30 8.41
N GLU A 133 -20.08 19.24 9.35
CA GLU A 133 -20.01 20.04 10.57
C GLU A 133 -18.85 19.61 11.48
N LYS A 134 -18.62 18.30 11.61
CA LYS A 134 -17.50 17.76 12.38
C LYS A 134 -16.15 18.09 11.73
N LEU A 135 -16.05 18.04 10.40
CA LEU A 135 -14.81 18.39 9.66
C LEU A 135 -14.32 19.83 9.87
N LYS A 136 -15.15 20.73 10.38
CA LYS A 136 -14.73 22.11 10.73
C LYS A 136 -13.86 22.15 12.00
N ARG A 137 -13.83 21.08 12.79
CA ARG A 137 -13.10 21.02 14.05
C ARG A 137 -11.64 20.61 13.81
N PRO A 138 -10.70 21.09 14.64
CA PRO A 138 -9.27 20.79 14.47
C PRO A 138 -8.93 19.29 14.50
N GLU A 139 -9.64 18.49 15.29
CA GLU A 139 -9.42 17.06 15.43
C GLU A 139 -9.75 16.24 14.17
N PHE A 140 -10.37 16.88 13.16
CA PHE A 140 -10.64 16.28 11.85
C PHE A 140 -9.73 16.79 10.72
N SER A 141 -8.67 17.51 11.05
CA SER A 141 -7.60 17.81 10.12
C SER A 141 -6.82 16.52 9.74
N ALA A 142 -5.93 16.58 8.75
CA ALA A 142 -5.11 15.44 8.35
C ALA A 142 -4.38 14.82 9.54
N ARG A 143 -3.63 15.63 10.32
CA ARG A 143 -2.93 15.14 11.51
C ARG A 143 -3.88 14.81 12.66
N GLY A 144 -4.98 15.54 12.78
CA GLY A 144 -6.03 15.24 13.76
C GLY A 144 -6.59 13.84 13.58
N LEU A 145 -6.94 13.43 12.35
CA LEU A 145 -7.39 12.08 12.03
C LEU A 145 -6.30 11.03 12.29
N MET A 146 -5.05 11.30 11.92
CA MET A 146 -3.93 10.39 12.22
C MET A 146 -3.78 10.17 13.73
N LYS A 147 -3.84 11.21 14.55
CA LYS A 147 -3.81 11.10 16.02
C LYS A 147 -5.04 10.36 16.57
N HIS A 148 -6.23 10.64 16.04
CA HIS A 148 -7.45 9.94 16.42
C HIS A 148 -7.34 8.43 16.29
N TYR A 149 -6.68 7.95 15.23
CA TYR A 149 -6.43 6.52 14.99
C TYR A 149 -5.14 5.99 15.61
N ASN A 150 -4.47 6.76 16.45
CA ASN A 150 -3.20 6.37 17.07
C ASN A 150 -2.13 5.96 16.04
N VAL A 151 -2.04 6.73 14.95
CA VAL A 151 -1.01 6.53 13.92
C VAL A 151 0.31 7.08 14.45
N GLU A 152 1.32 6.23 14.50
CA GLU A 152 2.68 6.60 14.93
C GLU A 152 3.57 6.97 13.74
N CYS A 153 3.39 6.25 12.62
CA CYS A 153 4.21 6.45 11.42
C CYS A 153 3.41 6.16 10.16
N VAL A 154 3.64 6.97 9.13
CA VAL A 154 3.21 6.68 7.75
C VAL A 154 4.41 6.74 6.82
N CYS A 155 4.46 5.82 5.83
CA CYS A 155 5.40 5.87 4.73
C CYS A 155 4.65 6.19 3.45
N THR A 156 5.00 7.32 2.86
CA THR A 156 4.41 7.80 1.61
C THR A 156 5.00 7.05 0.41
N THR A 157 4.66 7.46 -0.80
CA THR A 157 5.19 6.85 -2.03
C THR A 157 5.77 7.97 -2.88
N ASP A 158 7.10 8.02 -3.01
CA ASP A 158 7.80 9.19 -3.53
C ASP A 158 8.74 8.82 -4.68
N ASP A 159 8.75 9.66 -5.71
CA ASP A 159 9.55 9.43 -6.91
C ASP A 159 11.00 9.91 -6.70
N PRO A 160 12.02 9.27 -7.30
CA PRO A 160 13.42 9.74 -7.26
C PRO A 160 13.64 11.22 -7.58
N VAL A 161 12.78 11.83 -8.38
CA VAL A 161 12.90 13.26 -8.75
C VAL A 161 12.25 14.20 -7.73
N ASP A 162 11.53 13.71 -6.74
CA ASP A 162 10.87 14.52 -5.72
C ASP A 162 11.90 15.20 -4.80
N ASP A 163 11.68 16.48 -4.50
CA ASP A 163 12.58 17.26 -3.65
C ASP A 163 12.41 17.00 -2.14
N LEU A 164 11.41 16.20 -1.77
CA LEU A 164 11.03 15.87 -0.40
C LEU A 164 10.77 17.10 0.49
N HIS A 165 10.48 18.25 -0.09
CA HIS A 165 10.28 19.51 0.63
C HIS A 165 9.33 19.36 1.82
N ASN A 166 8.14 18.77 1.58
CA ASN A 166 7.14 18.56 2.62
C ASN A 166 7.63 17.63 3.75
N HIS A 167 8.37 16.58 3.44
CA HIS A 167 8.96 15.68 4.45
C HIS A 167 9.99 16.42 5.30
N ILE A 168 10.89 17.17 4.65
CA ILE A 168 11.98 17.90 5.31
C ILE A 168 11.41 18.98 6.24
N GLU A 169 10.45 19.79 5.75
CA GLU A 169 9.82 20.83 6.56
C GLU A 169 9.02 20.24 7.71
N TYR A 170 8.25 19.21 7.44
CA TYR A 170 7.48 18.52 8.47
C TYR A 170 8.37 17.94 9.57
N ALA A 171 9.43 17.22 9.20
CA ALA A 171 10.35 16.62 10.17
C ALA A 171 11.00 17.67 11.10
N ARG A 172 11.26 18.88 10.59
CA ARG A 172 11.82 19.99 11.36
C ARG A 172 10.83 20.66 12.33
N ASN A 173 9.56 20.72 11.92
CA ASN A 173 8.55 21.58 12.56
C ASN A 173 7.47 20.79 13.32
N LYS A 174 7.38 19.45 13.16
CA LYS A 174 6.35 18.65 13.79
C LYS A 174 6.41 18.71 15.32
N ALA A 175 5.27 18.65 15.98
CA ALA A 175 5.20 18.49 17.43
C ALA A 175 5.67 17.08 17.85
N ALA A 176 6.01 16.93 19.12
CA ALA A 176 6.53 15.65 19.63
C ALA A 176 5.50 14.51 19.54
N ASP A 177 4.20 14.84 19.62
CA ASP A 177 3.08 13.93 19.52
C ASP A 177 2.49 13.79 18.10
N ASP A 178 3.08 14.50 17.11
CA ASP A 178 2.70 14.32 15.71
C ASP A 178 3.30 13.02 15.16
N PRO A 179 2.57 12.29 14.30
CA PRO A 179 3.06 11.06 13.66
C PRO A 179 4.32 11.32 12.83
N MET A 180 5.13 10.29 12.63
CA MET A 180 6.23 10.38 11.68
C MET A 180 5.70 10.27 10.24
N MET A 181 6.30 11.00 9.32
CA MET A 181 6.11 10.87 7.88
C MET A 181 7.46 10.58 7.24
N ILE A 182 7.60 9.39 6.70
CA ILE A 182 8.84 8.87 6.11
C ILE A 182 8.65 8.73 4.60
N PRO A 183 9.55 9.26 3.76
CA PRO A 183 9.50 9.02 2.33
C PRO A 183 9.82 7.57 2.01
N ALA A 184 9.17 6.98 1.00
CA ALA A 184 9.53 5.69 0.44
C ALA A 184 9.94 5.83 -1.02
N TRP A 185 11.05 5.19 -1.37
CA TRP A 185 11.67 5.24 -2.68
C TRP A 185 10.90 4.40 -3.71
N ARG A 186 10.30 5.03 -4.74
CA ARG A 186 9.57 4.33 -5.80
C ARG A 186 10.04 4.74 -7.19
N PRO A 187 11.04 4.05 -7.75
CA PRO A 187 11.67 4.41 -9.02
C PRO A 187 10.96 3.86 -10.27
N ASP A 188 9.66 3.59 -10.21
CA ASP A 188 8.90 2.93 -11.29
C ASP A 188 8.99 3.66 -12.63
N LYS A 189 9.03 5.00 -12.64
CA LYS A 189 9.17 5.76 -13.90
C LYS A 189 10.52 5.57 -14.55
N ALA A 190 11.57 5.38 -13.76
CA ALA A 190 12.89 5.03 -14.25
C ALA A 190 12.97 3.61 -14.81
N MET A 191 12.13 2.69 -14.31
CA MET A 191 12.04 1.31 -14.76
C MET A 191 11.24 1.18 -16.07
N ASN A 192 10.23 2.01 -16.28
CA ASN A 192 9.28 1.88 -17.37
C ASN A 192 9.82 2.45 -18.68
N ILE A 193 10.93 1.87 -19.18
CA ILE A 193 11.70 2.31 -20.36
C ILE A 193 10.88 2.34 -21.65
N GLU A 194 9.81 1.55 -21.74
CA GLU A 194 8.91 1.46 -22.89
C GLU A 194 7.89 2.60 -22.95
N LYS A 195 7.75 3.38 -21.91
CA LYS A 195 6.73 4.44 -21.85
C LYS A 195 7.20 5.68 -22.63
N PRO A 196 6.29 6.37 -23.34
CA PRO A 196 6.63 7.57 -24.12
C PRO A 196 7.29 8.69 -23.30
N GLU A 197 6.97 8.75 -21.99
CA GLU A 197 7.46 9.76 -21.05
C GLU A 197 8.88 9.50 -20.54
N PHE A 198 9.48 8.33 -20.85
CA PHE A 198 10.77 7.91 -20.31
C PHE A 198 11.89 8.93 -20.54
N GLY A 199 12.03 9.42 -21.78
CA GLY A 199 13.06 10.42 -22.10
C GLY A 199 12.90 11.74 -21.34
N ALA A 200 11.66 12.20 -21.18
CA ALA A 200 11.36 13.39 -20.38
C ALA A 200 11.67 13.17 -18.89
N TYR A 201 11.39 11.97 -18.37
CA TYR A 201 11.74 11.61 -17.01
C TYR A 201 13.26 11.57 -16.77
N VAL A 202 14.02 10.99 -17.69
CA VAL A 202 15.50 11.01 -17.62
C VAL A 202 16.03 12.44 -17.56
N HIS A 203 15.47 13.36 -18.34
CA HIS A 203 15.86 14.76 -18.29
C HIS A 203 15.52 15.43 -16.93
N GLN A 204 14.39 15.10 -16.31
CA GLN A 204 14.09 15.57 -14.95
C GLN A 204 15.10 15.02 -13.93
N LEU A 205 15.47 13.75 -14.06
CA LEU A 205 16.45 13.12 -13.20
C LEU A 205 17.84 13.77 -13.34
N GLU A 206 18.26 14.14 -14.57
CA GLU A 206 19.48 14.94 -14.78
C GLU A 206 19.45 16.25 -13.99
N GLN A 207 18.33 16.98 -14.08
CA GLN A 207 18.19 18.28 -13.43
C GLN A 207 18.30 18.18 -11.89
N VAL A 208 17.62 17.20 -11.27
CA VAL A 208 17.60 17.08 -9.80
C VAL A 208 18.85 16.41 -9.24
N SER A 209 19.54 15.56 -10.02
CA SER A 209 20.77 14.89 -9.60
C SER A 209 22.03 15.69 -9.94
N GLY A 210 21.96 16.58 -10.92
CA GLY A 210 23.12 17.27 -11.49
C GLY A 210 24.10 16.31 -12.20
N VAL A 211 23.61 15.16 -12.69
CA VAL A 211 24.39 14.19 -13.47
C VAL A 211 23.87 14.24 -14.90
N THR A 212 24.76 14.43 -15.88
CA THR A 212 24.39 14.31 -17.30
C THR A 212 24.24 12.84 -17.63
N ILE A 213 23.07 12.45 -18.17
CA ILE A 213 22.72 11.06 -18.42
C ILE A 213 22.74 10.78 -19.94
N THR A 214 23.75 10.08 -20.37
CA THR A 214 23.91 9.65 -21.79
C THR A 214 23.94 8.13 -21.93
N ARG A 215 24.26 7.42 -20.85
CA ARG A 215 24.36 5.96 -20.76
C ARG A 215 23.57 5.47 -19.55
N PHE A 216 23.29 4.18 -19.51
CA PHE A 216 22.65 3.55 -18.35
C PHE A 216 23.47 3.72 -17.06
N ALA A 217 24.80 3.59 -17.16
CA ALA A 217 25.68 3.82 -16.02
C ALA A 217 25.52 5.23 -15.42
N ASP A 218 25.38 6.27 -16.24
CA ASP A 218 25.16 7.65 -15.77
C ASP A 218 23.79 7.77 -15.04
N MET A 219 22.77 7.04 -15.52
CA MET A 219 21.46 6.98 -14.86
C MET A 219 21.55 6.29 -13.49
N VAL A 220 22.33 5.22 -13.38
CA VAL A 220 22.59 4.54 -12.10
C VAL A 220 23.27 5.50 -11.12
N ASP A 221 24.26 6.27 -11.55
CA ASP A 221 24.92 7.29 -10.72
C ASP A 221 23.94 8.39 -10.28
N ALA A 222 23.07 8.84 -11.16
CA ALA A 222 22.03 9.82 -10.84
C ALA A 222 21.05 9.27 -9.80
N LEU A 223 20.55 8.05 -9.99
CA LEU A 223 19.67 7.38 -9.04
C LEU A 223 20.36 7.14 -7.70
N LYS A 224 21.64 6.76 -7.69
CA LYS A 224 22.41 6.60 -6.45
C LYS A 224 22.49 7.90 -5.65
N LYS A 225 22.76 9.03 -6.31
CA LYS A 225 22.73 10.34 -5.65
C LYS A 225 21.36 10.66 -5.04
N ARG A 226 20.29 10.33 -5.75
CA ARG A 226 18.91 10.56 -5.26
C ARG A 226 18.57 9.60 -4.13
N HIS A 227 18.99 8.35 -4.21
CA HIS A 227 18.84 7.35 -3.15
C HIS A 227 19.54 7.80 -1.86
N ASP A 228 20.78 8.32 -1.95
CA ASP A 228 21.50 8.89 -0.83
C ASP A 228 20.80 10.14 -0.25
N PHE A 229 20.21 10.96 -1.10
CA PHE A 229 19.38 12.09 -0.67
C PHE A 229 18.16 11.63 0.11
N PHE A 230 17.44 10.59 -0.36
CA PHE A 230 16.32 10.01 0.36
C PHE A 230 16.76 9.42 1.71
N ALA A 231 17.88 8.70 1.73
CA ALA A 231 18.46 8.16 2.97
C ALA A 231 18.78 9.26 4.00
N ALA A 232 19.38 10.37 3.54
CA ALA A 232 19.68 11.52 4.39
C ALA A 232 18.41 12.20 4.96
N ASN A 233 17.26 11.99 4.32
CA ASN A 233 15.97 12.51 4.77
C ASN A 233 15.06 11.45 5.42
N GLY A 234 15.64 10.35 5.90
CA GLY A 234 14.98 9.38 6.76
C GLY A 234 14.33 8.19 6.02
N CYS A 235 14.47 8.09 4.70
CA CYS A 235 14.00 6.91 3.96
C CYS A 235 14.69 5.64 4.45
N LYS A 236 13.91 4.56 4.62
CA LYS A 236 14.34 3.24 5.11
C LYS A 236 13.77 2.10 4.28
N LEU A 237 13.05 2.41 3.21
CA LEU A 237 12.35 1.42 2.41
C LEU A 237 12.18 1.87 0.97
N SER A 238 12.13 0.89 0.08
CA SER A 238 11.71 1.06 -1.31
C SER A 238 10.37 0.36 -1.57
N ASP A 239 9.75 0.72 -2.68
CA ASP A 239 8.55 0.10 -3.19
C ASP A 239 8.61 0.04 -4.72
N HIS A 240 8.17 -1.08 -5.29
CA HIS A 240 8.16 -1.33 -6.72
C HIS A 240 6.81 -1.89 -7.15
N GLY A 241 6.13 -1.21 -8.07
CA GLY A 241 4.91 -1.71 -8.73
C GLY A 241 5.27 -2.37 -10.06
N ILE A 242 5.36 -3.69 -10.08
CA ILE A 242 5.75 -4.46 -11.26
C ILE A 242 4.60 -5.36 -11.74
N GLU A 243 4.56 -5.69 -13.01
CA GLU A 243 3.61 -6.69 -13.50
C GLU A 243 4.03 -8.10 -13.06
N GLU A 244 5.30 -8.41 -13.25
CA GLU A 244 5.92 -9.71 -12.94
C GLU A 244 7.39 -9.54 -12.59
N PHE A 245 8.03 -10.58 -12.09
CA PHE A 245 9.50 -10.65 -12.01
C PHE A 245 10.08 -11.03 -13.37
N TYR A 246 11.30 -10.55 -13.64
CA TYR A 246 12.00 -10.73 -14.92
C TYR A 246 13.21 -11.64 -14.70
N ASP A 247 13.53 -12.50 -15.68
CA ASP A 247 14.67 -13.42 -15.59
C ASP A 247 15.47 -13.53 -16.90
N GLU A 248 15.24 -12.60 -17.84
CA GLU A 248 15.96 -12.52 -19.10
C GLU A 248 17.42 -12.18 -18.86
N GLU A 249 18.31 -13.02 -19.36
CA GLU A 249 19.76 -12.79 -19.29
C GLU A 249 20.15 -11.59 -20.15
N TYR A 250 21.11 -10.84 -19.65
CA TYR A 250 21.63 -9.64 -20.31
C TYR A 250 23.13 -9.48 -20.05
N THR A 251 23.78 -8.65 -20.87
CA THR A 251 25.12 -8.14 -20.66
C THR A 251 25.07 -6.62 -20.49
N ASP A 252 26.07 -6.04 -19.85
CA ASP A 252 26.15 -4.58 -19.67
C ASP A 252 26.08 -3.84 -21.00
N SER A 253 26.78 -4.37 -22.05
CA SER A 253 26.73 -3.79 -23.40
C SER A 253 25.33 -3.83 -24.02
N GLN A 254 24.54 -4.87 -23.77
CA GLN A 254 23.16 -4.92 -24.23
C GLN A 254 22.31 -3.87 -23.52
N ILE A 255 22.46 -3.72 -22.20
CA ILE A 255 21.70 -2.73 -21.44
C ILE A 255 22.04 -1.31 -21.90
N GLU A 256 23.30 -0.99 -22.11
CA GLU A 256 23.70 0.31 -22.66
C GLU A 256 23.09 0.58 -24.03
N THR A 257 23.07 -0.42 -24.92
CA THR A 257 22.47 -0.30 -26.26
C THR A 257 20.95 -0.09 -26.17
N ILE A 258 20.27 -0.82 -25.28
CA ILE A 258 18.82 -0.69 -25.04
C ILE A 258 18.50 0.71 -24.53
N PHE A 259 19.26 1.19 -23.56
CA PHE A 259 19.10 2.51 -22.96
C PHE A 259 19.29 3.64 -24.00
N GLU A 260 20.36 3.56 -24.83
CA GLU A 260 20.56 4.51 -25.91
C GLU A 260 19.41 4.54 -26.92
N LYS A 261 18.86 3.36 -27.29
CA LYS A 261 17.68 3.28 -28.16
C LYS A 261 16.50 4.02 -27.56
N ALA A 262 16.23 3.81 -26.27
CA ALA A 262 15.13 4.46 -25.55
C ALA A 262 15.29 5.99 -25.54
N LEU A 263 16.50 6.48 -25.22
CA LEU A 263 16.78 7.93 -25.24
C LEU A 263 16.57 8.57 -26.62
N ARG A 264 16.79 7.81 -27.70
CA ARG A 264 16.53 8.26 -29.07
C ARG A 264 15.07 8.10 -29.51
N GLY A 265 14.18 7.66 -28.61
CA GLY A 265 12.76 7.40 -28.91
C GLY A 265 12.54 6.23 -29.90
N GLN A 266 13.49 5.31 -30.00
CA GLN A 266 13.38 4.13 -30.83
C GLN A 266 12.53 3.06 -30.13
N GLN A 267 11.77 2.33 -30.92
CA GLN A 267 10.96 1.23 -30.41
C GLN A 267 11.84 0.09 -29.90
N LEU A 268 11.55 -0.37 -28.68
CA LEU A 268 12.18 -1.53 -28.07
C LEU A 268 11.35 -2.80 -28.31
N SER A 269 12.01 -3.93 -28.44
CA SER A 269 11.37 -5.24 -28.42
C SER A 269 11.00 -5.63 -26.98
N ASN A 270 10.04 -6.57 -26.84
CA ASN A 270 9.68 -7.10 -25.52
C ASN A 270 10.88 -7.70 -24.79
N LEU A 271 11.79 -8.37 -25.49
CA LEU A 271 13.00 -8.92 -24.89
C LEU A 271 13.90 -7.82 -24.32
N GLU A 272 14.13 -6.74 -25.07
CA GLU A 272 14.93 -5.60 -24.61
C GLU A 272 14.32 -4.93 -23.38
N ILE A 273 13.00 -4.74 -23.36
CA ILE A 273 12.27 -4.18 -22.21
C ILE A 273 12.47 -5.06 -20.98
N ARG A 274 12.30 -6.38 -21.10
CA ARG A 274 12.42 -7.32 -19.99
C ARG A 274 13.87 -7.44 -19.50
N GLN A 275 14.86 -7.43 -20.40
CA GLN A 275 16.29 -7.38 -20.04
C GLN A 275 16.62 -6.13 -19.23
N TYR A 276 16.15 -4.97 -19.68
CA TYR A 276 16.34 -3.72 -18.95
C TYR A 276 15.69 -3.75 -17.57
N LYS A 277 14.43 -4.18 -17.47
CA LYS A 277 13.70 -4.26 -16.18
C LYS A 277 14.37 -5.23 -15.20
N ASN A 278 14.89 -6.37 -15.69
CA ASN A 278 15.65 -7.30 -14.84
C ASN A 278 16.95 -6.66 -14.32
N CYS A 279 17.70 -5.98 -15.16
CA CYS A 279 18.89 -5.25 -14.77
C CYS A 279 18.55 -4.14 -13.77
N PHE A 280 17.56 -3.32 -14.08
CA PHE A 280 17.14 -2.19 -13.25
C PHE A 280 16.74 -2.61 -11.84
N LEU A 281 15.86 -3.61 -11.71
CA LEU A 281 15.44 -4.11 -10.40
C LEU A 281 16.61 -4.68 -9.59
N THR A 282 17.56 -5.35 -10.25
CA THR A 282 18.76 -5.85 -9.59
C THR A 282 19.59 -4.70 -9.02
N VAL A 283 19.87 -3.66 -9.81
CA VAL A 283 20.64 -2.49 -9.36
C VAL A 283 19.94 -1.75 -8.22
N MET A 284 18.60 -1.59 -8.27
CA MET A 284 17.85 -0.97 -7.18
C MET A 284 17.95 -1.81 -5.90
N ALA A 285 17.80 -3.13 -6.00
CA ALA A 285 17.90 -4.03 -4.84
C ALA A 285 19.30 -4.02 -4.21
N GLU A 286 20.36 -3.88 -5.01
CA GLU A 286 21.72 -3.72 -4.51
C GLU A 286 21.90 -2.40 -3.76
N MET A 287 21.35 -1.29 -4.25
CA MET A 287 21.35 0.01 -3.56
C MET A 287 20.60 -0.06 -2.22
N ASP A 288 19.45 -0.72 -2.19
CA ASP A 288 18.66 -0.91 -0.98
C ASP A 288 19.44 -1.74 0.06
N ALA A 289 20.10 -2.80 -0.37
CA ALA A 289 20.91 -3.65 0.50
C ALA A 289 22.09 -2.87 1.09
N ASP A 290 22.76 -2.04 0.30
CA ASP A 290 23.89 -1.22 0.76
C ASP A 290 23.49 -0.15 1.78
N ALA A 291 22.23 0.29 1.73
CA ALA A 291 21.65 1.23 2.67
C ALA A 291 20.91 0.56 3.85
N ASP A 292 20.90 -0.76 3.95
CA ASP A 292 20.10 -1.55 4.93
C ASP A 292 18.59 -1.19 4.88
N TRP A 293 18.05 -0.94 3.68
CA TRP A 293 16.65 -0.65 3.49
C TRP A 293 15.81 -1.93 3.34
N THR A 294 14.52 -1.81 3.64
CA THR A 294 13.52 -2.83 3.31
C THR A 294 13.02 -2.58 1.90
N GLN A 295 13.04 -3.61 1.04
CA GLN A 295 12.46 -3.51 -0.30
C GLN A 295 11.07 -4.17 -0.36
N GLN A 296 10.16 -3.57 -1.13
CA GLN A 296 8.79 -4.06 -1.31
C GLN A 296 8.51 -4.25 -2.79
N PHE A 297 7.91 -5.38 -3.15
CA PHE A 297 7.51 -5.70 -4.54
C PHE A 297 6.02 -5.97 -4.59
N HIS A 298 5.28 -5.06 -5.21
CA HIS A 298 3.87 -5.21 -5.53
C HIS A 298 3.73 -5.72 -6.96
N TYR A 299 3.36 -7.00 -7.17
CA TYR A 299 3.27 -7.59 -8.50
C TYR A 299 1.92 -8.22 -8.81
N GLY A 300 1.62 -8.40 -10.09
CA GLY A 300 0.47 -9.17 -10.55
C GLY A 300 -0.72 -8.34 -11.02
N ALA A 301 -0.54 -7.03 -11.26
CA ALA A 301 -1.58 -6.17 -11.80
C ALA A 301 -1.48 -6.07 -13.33
N ILE A 302 -2.61 -6.24 -14.04
CA ILE A 302 -2.76 -5.76 -15.40
C ILE A 302 -3.32 -4.35 -15.31
N ARG A 303 -2.52 -3.38 -15.74
CA ARG A 303 -2.83 -1.96 -15.65
C ARG A 303 -3.58 -1.44 -16.88
N ASP A 304 -4.39 -0.42 -16.68
CA ASP A 304 -4.97 0.41 -17.74
C ASP A 304 -5.75 -0.39 -18.81
N ASN A 305 -6.52 -1.41 -18.39
CA ASN A 305 -7.23 -2.32 -19.29
C ASN A 305 -8.24 -1.65 -20.22
N ASN A 306 -8.69 -0.44 -19.90
CA ASN A 306 -9.62 0.35 -20.70
C ASN A 306 -8.91 1.54 -21.33
N THR A 307 -8.32 1.35 -22.51
CA THR A 307 -7.56 2.38 -23.23
C THR A 307 -8.37 3.67 -23.46
N LYS A 308 -9.69 3.57 -23.73
CA LYS A 308 -10.55 4.75 -23.88
C LYS A 308 -10.58 5.59 -22.62
N MET A 309 -10.75 4.94 -21.46
CA MET A 309 -10.81 5.63 -20.18
C MET A 309 -9.43 6.11 -19.74
N TYR A 310 -8.37 5.36 -20.01
CA TYR A 310 -7.00 5.81 -19.79
C TYR A 310 -6.68 7.13 -20.53
N ASN A 311 -7.05 7.21 -21.79
CA ASN A 311 -6.86 8.43 -22.60
C ASN A 311 -7.69 9.62 -22.08
N GLN A 312 -8.79 9.37 -21.40
CA GLN A 312 -9.67 10.40 -20.86
C GLN A 312 -9.28 10.82 -19.44
N LEU A 313 -8.90 9.89 -18.57
CA LEU A 313 -8.77 10.10 -17.13
C LEU A 313 -7.34 9.92 -16.61
N GLY A 314 -6.47 9.26 -17.36
CA GLY A 314 -5.14 8.86 -16.92
C GLY A 314 -5.12 7.54 -16.10
N PRO A 315 -3.95 7.21 -15.54
CA PRO A 315 -3.75 6.02 -14.74
C PRO A 315 -4.46 6.10 -13.36
N ASP A 316 -4.50 4.99 -12.64
CA ASP A 316 -5.00 4.86 -11.26
C ASP A 316 -6.46 5.31 -11.07
N THR A 317 -7.28 5.18 -12.10
CA THR A 317 -8.69 5.60 -12.06
C THR A 317 -9.69 4.43 -11.97
N GLY A 318 -9.21 3.20 -11.67
CA GLY A 318 -10.04 2.04 -11.37
C GLY A 318 -10.28 1.10 -12.55
N PHE A 319 -9.41 1.10 -13.55
CA PHE A 319 -9.51 0.25 -14.75
C PHE A 319 -8.44 -0.84 -14.82
N ASP A 320 -7.96 -1.29 -13.66
CA ASP A 320 -6.95 -2.34 -13.51
C ASP A 320 -7.59 -3.66 -13.09
N SER A 321 -6.87 -4.76 -13.28
CA SER A 321 -7.34 -6.11 -12.96
C SER A 321 -6.22 -6.97 -12.38
N ILE A 322 -6.62 -8.06 -11.72
CA ILE A 322 -5.71 -9.14 -11.34
C ILE A 322 -5.19 -9.79 -12.61
N GLY A 323 -3.85 -9.92 -12.70
CA GLY A 323 -3.17 -10.61 -13.78
C GLY A 323 -2.81 -12.06 -13.41
N GLU A 324 -2.62 -12.87 -14.43
CA GLU A 324 -2.08 -14.22 -14.31
C GLU A 324 -0.69 -14.23 -14.96
N PHE A 325 0.35 -14.24 -14.11
CA PHE A 325 1.75 -14.22 -14.55
C PHE A 325 2.49 -15.42 -13.98
N ASN A 326 3.26 -16.12 -14.82
CA ASN A 326 4.10 -17.23 -14.39
C ASN A 326 5.45 -16.72 -13.85
N THR A 327 5.40 -16.10 -12.69
CA THR A 327 6.53 -15.36 -12.13
C THR A 327 7.37 -16.13 -11.11
N ALA A 328 6.95 -17.33 -10.68
CA ALA A 328 7.63 -18.07 -9.60
C ALA A 328 9.11 -18.34 -9.90
N LYS A 329 9.42 -18.77 -11.12
CA LYS A 329 10.80 -19.09 -11.54
C LYS A 329 11.67 -17.83 -11.63
N ALA A 330 11.14 -16.75 -12.20
CA ALA A 330 11.84 -15.48 -12.30
C ALA A 330 12.10 -14.88 -10.92
N MET A 331 11.08 -14.88 -10.05
CA MET A 331 11.22 -14.46 -8.64
C MET A 331 12.31 -15.25 -7.91
N SER A 332 12.33 -16.59 -8.07
CA SER A 332 13.36 -17.45 -7.46
C SER A 332 14.76 -17.07 -7.94
N LYS A 333 14.93 -16.85 -9.26
CA LYS A 333 16.23 -16.43 -9.82
C LYS A 333 16.67 -15.05 -9.30
N PHE A 334 15.75 -14.10 -9.25
CA PHE A 334 16.03 -12.76 -8.72
C PHE A 334 16.48 -12.78 -7.26
N LEU A 335 15.71 -13.43 -6.39
CA LEU A 335 16.05 -13.56 -4.96
C LEU A 335 17.35 -14.33 -4.75
N ASN A 336 17.57 -15.43 -5.52
CA ASN A 336 18.79 -16.22 -5.44
C ASN A 336 20.03 -15.43 -5.88
N LYS A 337 19.94 -14.65 -6.95
CA LYS A 337 21.04 -13.80 -7.40
C LYS A 337 21.47 -12.84 -6.27
N LEU A 338 20.53 -12.08 -5.73
CA LEU A 338 20.81 -11.16 -4.63
C LEU A 338 21.35 -11.88 -3.38
N ASN A 339 20.82 -13.08 -3.07
CA ASN A 339 21.30 -13.87 -1.93
C ASN A 339 22.74 -14.36 -2.13
N MET A 340 23.09 -14.82 -3.32
CA MET A 340 24.46 -15.27 -3.66
C MET A 340 25.48 -14.12 -3.59
N GLU A 341 25.07 -12.92 -3.91
CA GLU A 341 25.89 -11.71 -3.89
C GLU A 341 25.93 -11.02 -2.50
N GLY A 342 25.18 -11.57 -1.53
CA GLY A 342 25.06 -10.97 -0.19
C GLY A 342 24.28 -9.66 -0.18
N LYS A 343 23.45 -9.43 -1.22
CA LYS A 343 22.65 -8.23 -1.43
C LYS A 343 21.12 -8.43 -1.22
N LEU A 344 20.70 -9.59 -0.74
CA LEU A 344 19.30 -9.80 -0.38
C LEU A 344 19.02 -9.20 1.00
N THR A 345 18.40 -8.04 1.03
CA THR A 345 17.96 -7.35 2.25
C THR A 345 16.57 -7.83 2.70
N ARG A 346 16.00 -7.20 3.76
CA ARG A 346 14.60 -7.41 4.15
C ARG A 346 13.69 -7.14 2.96
N THR A 347 12.84 -8.10 2.63
CA THR A 347 12.02 -8.05 1.41
C THR A 347 10.58 -8.44 1.71
N ILE A 348 9.62 -7.67 1.18
CA ILE A 348 8.20 -7.97 1.26
C ILE A 348 7.67 -8.20 -0.15
N LEU A 349 7.02 -9.34 -0.36
CA LEU A 349 6.42 -9.75 -1.62
C LEU A 349 4.89 -9.67 -1.50
N TYR A 350 4.26 -8.87 -2.35
CA TYR A 350 2.80 -8.75 -2.46
C TYR A 350 2.35 -9.32 -3.80
N THR A 351 1.37 -10.22 -3.78
CA THR A 351 0.70 -10.63 -5.02
C THR A 351 -0.71 -10.06 -5.09
N LEU A 352 -1.08 -9.62 -6.29
CA LEU A 352 -2.48 -9.26 -6.55
C LEU A 352 -3.33 -10.51 -6.83
N ASN A 353 -2.71 -11.60 -7.33
CA ASN A 353 -3.40 -12.84 -7.65
C ASN A 353 -3.40 -13.80 -6.45
N PRO A 354 -4.55 -14.04 -5.80
CA PRO A 354 -4.63 -14.93 -4.63
C PRO A 354 -4.29 -16.38 -4.96
N CYS A 355 -4.32 -16.79 -6.24
CA CYS A 355 -3.87 -18.13 -6.67
C CYS A 355 -2.35 -18.31 -6.51
N ALA A 356 -1.59 -17.25 -6.31
CA ALA A 356 -0.15 -17.29 -6.07
C ALA A 356 0.23 -17.25 -4.57
N ASN A 357 -0.74 -17.28 -3.65
CA ASN A 357 -0.45 -17.19 -2.22
C ASN A 357 0.51 -18.27 -1.73
N GLU A 358 0.25 -19.55 -2.07
CA GLU A 358 1.10 -20.66 -1.68
C GLU A 358 2.45 -20.64 -2.41
N VAL A 359 2.49 -20.10 -3.63
CA VAL A 359 3.74 -19.90 -4.38
C VAL A 359 4.65 -18.96 -3.61
N ILE A 360 4.13 -17.81 -3.17
CA ILE A 360 4.90 -16.86 -2.36
C ILE A 360 5.25 -17.49 -1.01
N ALA A 361 4.27 -18.01 -0.28
CA ALA A 361 4.48 -18.54 1.07
C ALA A 361 5.58 -19.61 1.11
N THR A 362 5.68 -20.47 0.09
CA THR A 362 6.78 -21.43 -0.05
C THR A 362 8.09 -20.79 -0.49
N MET A 363 8.06 -19.75 -1.35
CA MET A 363 9.26 -19.05 -1.80
C MET A 363 9.99 -18.36 -0.65
N LEU A 364 9.26 -17.76 0.29
CA LEU A 364 9.84 -17.07 1.45
C LEU A 364 10.78 -17.96 2.25
N GLY A 365 10.41 -19.24 2.45
CA GLY A 365 11.15 -20.19 3.25
C GLY A 365 12.56 -20.48 2.73
N ASN A 366 12.82 -20.24 1.44
CA ASN A 366 14.12 -20.51 0.81
C ASN A 366 15.19 -19.47 1.16
N PHE A 367 14.80 -18.28 1.60
CA PHE A 367 15.71 -17.14 1.74
C PHE A 367 15.68 -16.48 3.12
N GLN A 368 15.18 -17.19 4.13
CA GLN A 368 15.18 -16.75 5.53
C GLN A 368 16.57 -16.86 6.16
N GLY A 369 16.77 -16.14 7.27
CA GLY A 369 17.97 -16.22 8.10
C GLY A 369 18.53 -14.84 8.47
N GLY A 370 19.24 -14.79 9.59
CA GLY A 370 19.82 -13.56 10.13
C GLY A 370 18.86 -12.70 10.92
N GLU A 371 17.71 -12.35 10.34
CA GLU A 371 16.66 -11.56 11.00
C GLU A 371 15.34 -12.35 11.01
N PRO A 372 14.53 -12.25 12.09
CA PRO A 372 13.23 -12.93 12.15
C PRO A 372 12.28 -12.42 11.08
N GLY A 373 11.81 -13.32 10.19
CA GLY A 373 10.91 -12.96 9.11
C GLY A 373 11.55 -12.04 8.07
N LYS A 374 12.83 -12.25 7.74
CA LYS A 374 13.59 -11.44 6.78
C LYS A 374 12.84 -11.25 5.46
N ILE A 375 12.28 -12.32 4.92
CA ILE A 375 11.45 -12.27 3.73
C ILE A 375 9.99 -12.44 4.15
N GLN A 376 9.15 -11.49 3.83
CA GLN A 376 7.75 -11.39 4.25
C GLN A 376 6.80 -11.69 3.08
N PHE A 377 5.67 -12.32 3.41
CA PHE A 377 4.50 -12.26 2.56
C PHE A 377 3.68 -11.03 2.97
N GLY A 378 3.54 -10.06 2.09
CA GLY A 378 2.77 -8.85 2.33
C GLY A 378 1.29 -9.13 2.61
N SER A 379 0.61 -8.21 3.26
CA SER A 379 -0.82 -8.34 3.55
C SER A 379 -1.65 -8.52 2.27
N GLY A 380 -2.89 -8.98 2.42
CA GLY A 380 -3.83 -8.98 1.29
C GLY A 380 -3.85 -7.59 0.67
N TRP A 381 -3.29 -7.51 -0.53
CA TRP A 381 -3.13 -6.25 -1.26
C TRP A 381 -4.34 -6.03 -2.16
N TRP A 382 -4.54 -4.85 -2.67
CA TRP A 382 -5.58 -4.38 -3.61
C TRP A 382 -6.46 -5.51 -4.19
N PHE A 383 -7.78 -5.39 -4.14
CA PHE A 383 -8.78 -6.44 -4.34
C PHE A 383 -8.79 -7.58 -3.30
N ASN A 384 -7.69 -7.88 -2.61
CA ASN A 384 -7.57 -8.89 -1.57
C ASN A 384 -7.46 -8.31 -0.16
N ASP A 385 -7.49 -6.99 -0.01
CA ASP A 385 -7.47 -6.23 1.24
C ASP A 385 -8.83 -6.24 1.97
N GLN A 386 -9.56 -7.33 1.84
CA GLN A 386 -10.88 -7.58 2.40
C GLN A 386 -10.90 -8.95 3.13
N LYS A 387 -11.96 -9.21 3.89
CA LYS A 387 -12.02 -10.35 4.81
C LYS A 387 -11.55 -11.67 4.19
N ASP A 388 -12.14 -12.08 3.07
CA ASP A 388 -11.82 -13.38 2.46
C ASP A 388 -10.40 -13.40 1.87
N GLY A 389 -9.91 -12.29 1.33
CA GLY A 389 -8.55 -12.15 0.82
C GLY A 389 -7.50 -12.16 1.93
N MET A 390 -7.75 -11.41 3.02
CA MET A 390 -6.88 -11.40 4.20
C MET A 390 -6.81 -12.76 4.87
N GLU A 391 -7.94 -13.45 5.05
CA GLU A 391 -7.99 -14.80 5.61
C GLU A 391 -7.21 -15.79 4.74
N ARG A 392 -7.37 -15.75 3.43
CA ARG A 392 -6.61 -16.63 2.51
C ARG A 392 -5.11 -16.36 2.57
N GLN A 393 -4.68 -15.09 2.57
CA GLN A 393 -3.27 -14.74 2.67
C GLN A 393 -2.67 -15.21 4.01
N MET A 394 -3.33 -14.90 5.14
CA MET A 394 -2.86 -15.30 6.46
C MET A 394 -2.87 -16.83 6.64
N ASN A 395 -3.85 -17.54 6.08
CA ASN A 395 -3.89 -19.00 6.11
C ASN A 395 -2.69 -19.61 5.34
N ALA A 396 -2.41 -19.12 4.13
CA ALA A 396 -1.25 -19.59 3.36
C ALA A 396 0.07 -19.32 4.11
N LEU A 397 0.21 -18.13 4.70
CA LEU A 397 1.38 -17.80 5.51
C LEU A 397 1.49 -18.66 6.77
N SER A 398 0.36 -18.94 7.46
CA SER A 398 0.34 -19.74 8.69
C SER A 398 0.83 -21.15 8.48
N VAL A 399 0.39 -21.80 7.41
CA VAL A 399 0.65 -23.23 7.19
C VAL A 399 1.99 -23.49 6.50
N LEU A 400 2.59 -22.49 5.86
CA LEU A 400 3.83 -22.63 5.08
C LEU A 400 4.98 -21.77 5.63
N GLY A 401 4.71 -20.89 6.58
CA GLY A 401 5.66 -19.99 7.22
C GLY A 401 5.35 -19.78 8.69
N LEU A 402 5.60 -18.59 9.20
CA LEU A 402 5.36 -18.21 10.61
C LEU A 402 4.49 -16.95 10.67
N LEU A 403 3.17 -17.10 10.84
CA LEU A 403 2.24 -15.97 10.99
C LEU A 403 2.67 -15.03 12.13
N SER A 404 3.22 -15.54 13.24
CA SER A 404 3.69 -14.73 14.37
C SER A 404 4.80 -13.73 14.01
N ARG A 405 5.46 -13.88 12.84
CA ARG A 405 6.51 -12.96 12.35
C ARG A 405 6.01 -12.01 11.27
N PHE A 406 4.73 -12.05 10.96
CA PHE A 406 4.11 -11.19 9.96
C PHE A 406 4.16 -9.71 10.40
N VAL A 407 4.49 -8.81 9.47
CA VAL A 407 4.57 -7.36 9.73
C VAL A 407 3.21 -6.65 9.73
N GLY A 408 2.13 -7.39 9.44
CA GLY A 408 0.77 -6.90 9.57
C GLY A 408 0.26 -6.10 8.37
N MET A 409 -0.74 -5.26 8.64
CA MET A 409 -1.51 -4.49 7.67
C MET A 409 -0.83 -3.17 7.29
N LEU A 410 -1.11 -2.71 6.09
CA LEU A 410 -0.89 -1.37 5.55
C LEU A 410 -2.19 -0.88 4.89
N THR A 411 -2.35 0.42 4.65
CA THR A 411 -3.59 0.91 4.04
C THR A 411 -3.58 0.91 2.52
N ASP A 412 -2.43 1.12 1.90
CA ASP A 412 -2.31 1.34 0.46
C ASP A 412 -3.31 2.40 -0.05
N SER A 413 -3.53 3.45 0.72
CA SER A 413 -4.63 4.38 0.51
C SER A 413 -4.18 5.83 0.38
N ARG A 414 -5.01 6.59 -0.35
CA ARG A 414 -4.92 8.05 -0.48
C ARG A 414 -5.80 8.80 0.54
N SER A 415 -6.60 8.08 1.34
CA SER A 415 -7.59 8.70 2.25
C SER A 415 -7.19 8.57 3.72
N PHE A 416 -7.29 9.68 4.45
CA PHE A 416 -7.10 9.74 5.90
C PHE A 416 -8.21 9.02 6.69
N LEU A 417 -9.29 8.58 6.03
CA LEU A 417 -10.31 7.71 6.63
C LEU A 417 -10.05 6.21 6.39
N SER A 418 -8.89 5.82 5.85
CA SER A 418 -8.58 4.41 5.61
C SER A 418 -7.95 3.68 6.79
N TYR A 419 -7.59 4.37 7.87
CA TYR A 419 -7.01 3.75 9.07
C TYR A 419 -7.92 2.69 9.74
N PRO A 420 -9.26 2.75 9.67
CA PRO A 420 -10.13 1.64 10.09
C PRO A 420 -9.86 0.31 9.38
N ARG A 421 -9.13 0.28 8.26
CA ARG A 421 -8.66 -0.97 7.64
C ARG A 421 -7.69 -1.73 8.55
N HIS A 422 -6.87 -1.04 9.36
CA HIS A 422 -6.05 -1.68 10.40
C HIS A 422 -6.93 -2.32 11.48
N GLU A 423 -7.99 -1.65 11.92
CA GLU A 423 -8.96 -2.24 12.85
C GLU A 423 -9.65 -3.45 12.23
N TYR A 424 -10.09 -3.34 10.98
CA TYR A 424 -10.73 -4.43 10.24
C TYR A 424 -9.82 -5.66 10.13
N PHE A 425 -8.56 -5.46 9.76
CA PHE A 425 -7.54 -6.50 9.73
C PHE A 425 -7.33 -7.16 11.11
N ARG A 426 -7.16 -6.35 12.17
CA ARG A 426 -6.95 -6.83 13.54
C ARG A 426 -8.12 -7.67 14.04
N ARG A 427 -9.35 -7.29 13.69
CA ARG A 427 -10.56 -8.07 14.01
C ARG A 427 -10.55 -9.42 13.29
N ILE A 428 -10.19 -9.45 12.02
CA ILE A 428 -10.09 -10.69 11.22
C ILE A 428 -9.01 -11.61 11.82
N LEU A 429 -7.82 -11.09 12.11
CA LEU A 429 -6.74 -11.84 12.74
C LEU A 429 -7.18 -12.46 14.08
N CYS A 430 -7.74 -11.65 14.97
CA CYS A 430 -8.21 -12.13 16.27
C CYS A 430 -9.32 -13.17 16.14
N ASN A 431 -10.21 -13.00 15.16
CA ASN A 431 -11.28 -13.96 14.90
C ASN A 431 -10.77 -15.30 14.39
N MET A 432 -9.78 -15.30 13.51
CA MET A 432 -9.14 -16.54 13.03
C MET A 432 -8.53 -17.31 14.20
N LEU A 433 -7.71 -16.65 15.03
CA LEU A 433 -7.09 -17.29 16.20
C LEU A 433 -8.12 -17.75 17.22
N GLY A 434 -9.13 -16.91 17.52
CA GLY A 434 -10.21 -17.26 18.44
C GLY A 434 -11.01 -18.46 17.97
N ASN A 435 -11.31 -18.58 16.69
CA ASN A 435 -11.99 -19.72 16.11
C ASN A 435 -11.15 -21.01 16.18
N ASP A 436 -9.84 -20.90 16.07
CA ASP A 436 -8.94 -22.04 16.18
C ASP A 436 -8.83 -22.52 17.64
N VAL A 437 -8.84 -21.63 18.62
CA VAL A 437 -8.94 -21.98 20.05
C VAL A 437 -10.25 -22.70 20.35
N GLU A 438 -11.38 -22.16 19.90
CA GLU A 438 -12.70 -22.79 20.08
C GLU A 438 -12.79 -24.20 19.46
N LYS A 439 -12.07 -24.45 18.40
CA LYS A 439 -11.99 -25.77 17.73
C LYS A 439 -10.94 -26.70 18.37
N GLY A 440 -10.18 -26.23 19.36
CA GLY A 440 -9.09 -26.98 19.97
C GLY A 440 -7.87 -27.17 19.06
N LEU A 441 -7.72 -26.33 18.04
CA LEU A 441 -6.56 -26.32 17.14
C LEU A 441 -5.40 -25.50 17.70
N LEU A 442 -5.70 -24.56 18.60
CA LEU A 442 -4.73 -23.78 19.37
C LEU A 442 -5.02 -23.90 20.87
N PRO A 443 -4.00 -23.81 21.73
CA PRO A 443 -4.22 -23.74 23.19
C PRO A 443 -4.89 -22.41 23.56
N ASP A 444 -5.73 -22.39 24.60
CA ASP A 444 -6.28 -21.17 25.20
C ASP A 444 -5.24 -20.48 26.09
N ASP A 445 -4.11 -20.12 25.51
CA ASP A 445 -3.05 -19.36 26.16
C ASP A 445 -3.19 -17.88 25.76
N ARG A 446 -3.96 -17.12 26.57
CA ARG A 446 -4.27 -15.72 26.30
C ARG A 446 -3.05 -14.81 26.32
N GLU A 447 -2.03 -15.15 27.10
CA GLU A 447 -0.79 -14.40 27.15
C GLU A 447 0.02 -14.58 25.85
N LEU A 448 0.18 -15.83 25.39
CA LEU A 448 0.89 -16.13 24.15
C LEU A 448 0.17 -15.55 22.94
N LEU A 449 -1.14 -15.76 22.83
CA LEU A 449 -1.97 -15.25 21.72
C LEU A 449 -2.06 -13.72 21.74
N GLY A 450 -2.18 -13.12 22.94
CA GLY A 450 -2.19 -11.67 23.12
C GLY A 450 -0.89 -11.03 22.60
N ARG A 451 0.27 -11.55 23.01
CA ARG A 451 1.57 -11.09 22.46
C ARG A 451 1.66 -11.26 20.93
N MET A 452 1.16 -12.38 20.41
CA MET A 452 1.18 -12.63 18.96
C MET A 452 0.37 -11.58 18.18
N VAL A 453 -0.83 -11.25 18.63
CA VAL A 453 -1.65 -10.23 17.94
C VAL A 453 -1.09 -8.82 18.10
N GLU A 454 -0.46 -8.48 19.24
CA GLU A 454 0.27 -7.22 19.45
C GLU A 454 1.49 -7.13 18.50
N ASP A 455 2.24 -8.22 18.39
CA ASP A 455 3.40 -8.29 17.50
C ASP A 455 2.99 -8.10 16.03
N ILE A 456 1.97 -8.80 15.55
CA ILE A 456 1.49 -8.67 14.17
C ILE A 456 0.86 -7.28 13.93
N SER A 457 0.17 -6.73 14.94
CA SER A 457 -0.51 -5.45 14.80
C SER A 457 0.44 -4.24 14.81
N TYR A 458 1.66 -4.39 15.38
CA TYR A 458 2.56 -3.26 15.58
C TYR A 458 4.03 -3.64 15.74
N ASN A 459 4.38 -4.49 16.74
CA ASN A 459 5.78 -4.65 17.17
C ASN A 459 6.66 -5.25 16.08
N ASN A 460 6.13 -6.15 15.22
CA ASN A 460 6.90 -6.73 14.12
C ASN A 460 7.29 -5.65 13.11
N ALA A 461 6.35 -4.80 12.66
CA ALA A 461 6.64 -3.70 11.76
C ALA A 461 7.68 -2.74 12.37
N ARG A 462 7.52 -2.37 13.64
CA ARG A 462 8.46 -1.51 14.34
C ARG A 462 9.90 -2.05 14.32
N ARG A 463 10.08 -3.33 14.58
CA ARG A 463 11.40 -3.98 14.55
C ARG A 463 11.95 -4.15 13.13
N TYR A 464 11.08 -4.49 12.20
CA TYR A 464 11.44 -4.86 10.84
C TYR A 464 11.95 -3.68 10.01
N PHE A 465 11.27 -2.54 10.06
CA PHE A 465 11.62 -1.37 9.25
C PHE A 465 12.72 -0.49 9.85
N LYS A 466 13.02 -0.62 11.14
CA LYS A 466 14.08 0.16 11.84
C LYS A 466 13.87 1.69 11.69
N PHE A 467 12.64 2.17 11.79
CA PHE A 467 12.32 3.59 11.68
C PHE A 467 12.81 4.42 12.88
N TYR A 468 13.09 3.78 14.00
CA TYR A 468 13.43 4.39 15.28
C TYR A 468 14.87 4.12 15.67
#